data_8a3b2d522b2651ed5be2e8b94795ee9f
#
_entry.id   8a3b2d522b2651ed5be2e8b94795ee9f
#
_cell.length_a   1.000
_cell.length_b   1.000
_cell.length_c   1.000
_cell.angle_alpha   90.00
_cell.angle_beta   90.00
_cell.angle_gamma   90.00
#
_symmetry.space_group_name_H-M   'P 1'
#
loop_
_entity.id
_entity.type
_entity.pdbx_description
1 polymer ?
#
loop_
_entity_poly.entity_id
_entity_poly.type
_entity_poly.pdbx_seq_one_letter_code
_entity_poly.pdbx_strand_id
1 'polypeptide(L)'
;MLRSLFGRNRKRKGVGATGPAQDDSIRSVKVGDVLSIQGLALEYDDRYFYVEKIHRYANEADTWYELTCVDGDTHIWIDWTDGYDLLVTATDDPDPVGLGSIGLTEEQLIDLDEENSIDNFIAVDGERYDYRNSSEVAFYQDNRGEGQGLYLWDFLREDGERLLSISKWEGRPFEATFSEVIAPDSIKLYKGERTHPGSRRPK
;
A
#
# COMPACT_ATOMS: atom_id res chain seq x y z
N MET A 1 -72.18 18.09 -8.42
CA MET A 1 -72.60 17.40 -7.17
C MET A 1 -71.50 16.51 -6.74
N LEU A 2 -70.94 16.80 -5.52
CA LEU A 2 -70.54 15.83 -4.49
C LEU A 2 -69.32 14.99 -4.81
N ARG A 3 -68.35 14.84 -4.00
CA ARG A 3 -67.92 15.11 -2.64
C ARG A 3 -66.49 14.58 -2.51
N SER A 4 -65.65 15.45 -2.06
CA SER A 4 -64.52 15.24 -1.15
C SER A 4 -64.52 13.92 -0.39
N LEU A 5 -63.39 13.23 -0.39
CA LEU A 5 -62.97 12.39 0.74
C LEU A 5 -61.48 12.53 0.99
N PHE A 6 -61.18 13.09 2.13
CA PHE A 6 -59.89 13.28 2.72
C PHE A 6 -59.17 11.96 2.98
N GLY A 7 -58.04 11.69 2.32
CA GLY A 7 -57.09 10.66 2.67
C GLY A 7 -55.96 11.25 3.50
N ARG A 8 -55.93 10.96 4.80
CA ARG A 8 -54.90 11.35 5.77
C ARG A 8 -53.50 10.94 5.30
N ASN A 9 -52.69 11.90 4.98
CA ASN A 9 -51.26 11.76 4.73
C ASN A 9 -50.53 11.43 6.06
N ARG A 10 -50.33 10.15 6.34
CA ARG A 10 -49.45 9.71 7.41
C ARG A 10 -48.03 10.03 6.99
N LYS A 11 -47.43 11.10 7.56
CA LYS A 11 -46.00 11.34 7.54
C LYS A 11 -45.32 10.11 8.15
N ARG A 12 -44.72 9.25 7.33
CA ARG A 12 -43.70 8.33 7.75
C ARG A 12 -42.52 9.16 8.23
N LYS A 13 -42.27 9.14 9.54
CA LYS A 13 -41.00 9.61 10.11
C LYS A 13 -39.89 8.82 9.42
N GLY A 14 -39.05 9.51 8.65
CA GLY A 14 -37.86 8.96 8.07
C GLY A 14 -36.97 8.40 9.18
N VAL A 15 -36.64 7.15 9.04
CA VAL A 15 -35.63 6.43 9.79
C VAL A 15 -34.29 7.14 9.55
N GLY A 16 -33.54 7.30 10.59
CA GLY A 16 -32.30 7.99 10.84
C GLY A 16 -31.37 8.22 9.65
N ALA A 17 -30.80 9.40 9.62
CA ALA A 17 -29.63 9.71 8.84
C ALA A 17 -28.55 8.67 9.16
N THR A 18 -28.24 7.80 8.21
CA THR A 18 -26.99 7.05 8.22
C THR A 18 -25.88 8.10 8.19
N GLY A 19 -25.04 8.09 9.20
CA GLY A 19 -23.79 8.87 9.18
C GLY A 19 -23.03 8.63 7.86
N PRO A 20 -22.09 9.47 7.50
CA PRO A 20 -21.28 9.25 6.31
C PRO A 20 -20.77 7.81 6.35
N ALA A 21 -20.91 7.09 5.22
CA ALA A 21 -20.40 5.73 5.09
C ALA A 21 -18.92 5.75 5.52
N GLN A 22 -18.56 4.86 6.43
CA GLN A 22 -17.17 4.71 6.85
C GLN A 22 -16.37 4.26 5.64
N ASP A 23 -15.26 4.93 5.36
CA ASP A 23 -14.33 4.51 4.33
C ASP A 23 -13.52 3.32 4.89
N ASP A 24 -13.83 2.13 4.41
CA ASP A 24 -13.16 0.87 4.81
C ASP A 24 -12.07 0.47 3.81
N SER A 25 -11.72 1.36 2.86
CA SER A 25 -10.60 1.15 1.95
C SER A 25 -9.25 1.33 2.64
N ILE A 26 -8.19 0.77 2.03
CA ILE A 26 -6.80 0.93 2.50
C ILE A 26 -6.38 2.41 2.60
N ARG A 27 -7.00 3.31 1.81
CA ARG A 27 -6.75 4.76 1.85
C ARG A 27 -7.01 5.39 3.22
N SER A 28 -7.91 4.80 3.99
CA SER A 28 -8.29 5.30 5.31
C SER A 28 -7.56 4.63 6.48
N VAL A 29 -6.59 3.75 6.18
CA VAL A 29 -5.84 2.96 7.17
C VAL A 29 -5.09 3.83 8.17
N LYS A 30 -5.00 3.36 9.41
CA LYS A 30 -4.25 4.00 10.50
C LYS A 30 -3.54 2.95 11.34
N VAL A 31 -2.47 3.37 12.00
CA VAL A 31 -1.85 2.57 13.06
C VAL A 31 -2.92 2.20 14.09
N GLY A 32 -3.00 0.92 14.43
CA GLY A 32 -4.00 0.36 15.32
C GLY A 32 -5.23 -0.24 14.63
N ASP A 33 -5.38 -0.06 13.33
CA ASP A 33 -6.38 -0.78 12.55
C ASP A 33 -5.92 -2.23 12.34
N VAL A 34 -6.86 -3.08 11.94
CA VAL A 34 -6.61 -4.49 11.59
C VAL A 34 -7.00 -4.69 10.14
N LEU A 35 -6.26 -5.47 9.41
CA LEU A 35 -6.60 -5.84 8.04
C LEU A 35 -6.52 -7.35 7.82
N SER A 36 -7.26 -7.85 6.84
CA SER A 36 -7.04 -9.15 6.23
C SER A 36 -6.67 -8.96 4.77
N ILE A 37 -5.81 -9.82 4.24
CA ILE A 37 -5.31 -9.79 2.88
C ILE A 37 -5.49 -11.16 2.24
N GLN A 38 -5.87 -11.19 0.97
CA GLN A 38 -5.94 -12.39 0.14
C GLN A 38 -5.06 -12.21 -1.09
N GLY A 39 -4.46 -13.30 -1.55
CA GLY A 39 -3.63 -13.30 -2.75
C GLY A 39 -2.14 -13.05 -2.52
N LEU A 40 -1.69 -12.83 -1.27
CA LEU A 40 -0.26 -12.80 -0.95
C LEU A 40 0.29 -14.24 -0.83
N ALA A 41 -0.28 -15.03 0.08
CA ALA A 41 -0.01 -16.45 0.21
C ALA A 41 -1.22 -17.13 0.87
N LEU A 42 -1.48 -18.41 0.52
CA LEU A 42 -2.64 -19.16 1.03
C LEU A 42 -2.70 -19.23 2.55
N GLU A 43 -1.55 -19.22 3.21
CA GLU A 43 -1.45 -19.27 4.68
C GLU A 43 -1.91 -17.97 5.37
N TYR A 44 -2.09 -16.89 4.61
CA TYR A 44 -2.52 -15.58 5.11
C TYR A 44 -3.98 -15.26 4.84
N ASP A 45 -4.67 -16.01 3.98
CA ASP A 45 -6.03 -15.70 3.51
C ASP A 45 -7.08 -15.53 4.63
N ASP A 46 -6.94 -16.29 5.73
CA ASP A 46 -7.85 -16.25 6.89
C ASP A 46 -7.24 -15.53 8.10
N ARG A 47 -6.10 -14.86 7.94
CA ARG A 47 -5.41 -14.18 9.05
C ARG A 47 -5.78 -12.71 9.13
N TYR A 48 -5.61 -12.17 10.35
CA TYR A 48 -5.84 -10.76 10.67
C TYR A 48 -4.54 -10.13 11.14
N PHE A 49 -4.11 -9.09 10.45
CA PHE A 49 -2.87 -8.40 10.73
C PHE A 49 -3.14 -7.04 11.35
N TYR A 50 -2.46 -6.74 12.43
CA TYR A 50 -2.51 -5.44 13.09
C TYR A 50 -1.54 -4.48 12.42
N VAL A 51 -2.00 -3.27 12.07
CA VAL A 51 -1.15 -2.21 11.49
C VAL A 51 -0.31 -1.59 12.59
N GLU A 52 0.96 -1.96 12.64
CA GLU A 52 1.91 -1.49 13.66
C GLU A 52 2.53 -0.14 13.29
N LYS A 53 2.93 0.03 12.01
CA LYS A 53 3.58 1.24 11.51
C LYS A 53 3.03 1.64 10.16
N ILE A 54 3.18 2.93 9.86
CA ILE A 54 2.91 3.50 8.55
C ILE A 54 4.06 4.43 8.21
N HIS A 55 4.82 4.10 7.18
CA HIS A 55 5.82 4.95 6.59
C HIS A 55 5.25 5.68 5.38
N ARG A 56 5.87 6.75 4.95
CA ARG A 56 5.48 7.50 3.77
C ARG A 56 6.67 7.75 2.87
N TYR A 57 6.45 7.56 1.60
CA TYR A 57 7.36 7.94 0.53
C TYR A 57 6.71 9.05 -0.30
N ALA A 58 7.51 9.97 -0.83
CA ALA A 58 7.04 11.01 -1.71
C ALA A 58 8.13 11.44 -2.70
N ASN A 59 7.73 11.68 -3.94
CA ASN A 59 8.52 12.36 -4.94
C ASN A 59 7.75 13.59 -5.46
N GLU A 60 8.18 14.20 -6.55
CA GLU A 60 7.51 15.37 -7.12
C GLU A 60 6.10 15.08 -7.65
N ALA A 61 5.83 13.84 -8.08
CA ALA A 61 4.59 13.46 -8.74
C ALA A 61 3.61 12.75 -7.79
N ASP A 62 4.12 11.87 -6.92
CA ASP A 62 3.31 10.91 -6.19
C ASP A 62 3.67 10.83 -4.70
N THR A 63 2.73 10.31 -3.94
CA THR A 63 2.93 9.92 -2.54
C THR A 63 2.38 8.50 -2.35
N TRP A 64 3.14 7.65 -1.67
CA TRP A 64 2.68 6.31 -1.30
C TRP A 64 3.06 5.97 0.13
N TYR A 65 2.50 4.90 0.63
CA TYR A 65 2.62 4.50 2.03
C TYR A 65 2.99 3.03 2.13
N GLU A 66 3.86 2.73 3.07
CA GLU A 66 4.23 1.38 3.48
C GLU A 66 3.66 1.09 4.85
N LEU A 67 2.95 -0.02 4.98
CA LEU A 67 2.42 -0.51 6.24
C LEU A 67 3.26 -1.67 6.73
N THR A 68 3.71 -1.63 7.99
CA THR A 68 4.17 -2.82 8.68
C THR A 68 2.99 -3.42 9.41
N CYS A 69 2.63 -4.65 9.08
CA CYS A 69 1.47 -5.35 9.62
C CYS A 69 1.90 -6.65 10.30
N VAL A 70 1.34 -6.95 11.48
CA VAL A 70 1.80 -8.06 12.32
C VAL A 70 0.65 -8.95 12.80
N ASP A 71 0.91 -10.26 12.87
CA ASP A 71 0.08 -11.26 13.52
C ASP A 71 0.98 -12.25 14.27
N GLY A 72 1.13 -12.05 15.59
CA GLY A 72 2.12 -12.76 16.40
C GLY A 72 3.55 -12.48 15.93
N ASP A 73 4.27 -13.52 15.54
CA ASP A 73 5.64 -13.43 15.01
C ASP A 73 5.70 -13.24 13.49
N THR A 74 4.56 -13.24 12.83
CA THR A 74 4.47 -13.05 11.38
C THR A 74 4.34 -11.56 11.05
N HIS A 75 5.15 -11.10 10.10
CA HIS A 75 5.10 -9.75 9.56
C HIS A 75 4.80 -9.79 8.08
N ILE A 76 4.04 -8.83 7.61
CA ILE A 76 3.87 -8.52 6.19
C ILE A 76 4.04 -7.01 6.00
N TRP A 77 4.52 -6.62 4.83
CA TRP A 77 4.63 -5.23 4.41
C TRP A 77 3.69 -5.00 3.24
N ILE A 78 2.95 -3.92 3.30
CA ILE A 78 1.97 -3.56 2.26
C ILE A 78 2.25 -2.13 1.83
N ASP A 79 2.56 -1.95 0.55
CA ASP A 79 2.66 -0.63 -0.06
C ASP A 79 1.38 -0.29 -0.80
N TRP A 80 0.98 0.98 -0.77
CA TRP A 80 -0.12 1.45 -1.59
C TRP A 80 0.09 2.90 -2.05
N THR A 81 -0.26 3.17 -3.29
CA THR A 81 -0.25 4.51 -3.89
C THR A 81 -1.68 4.98 -4.11
N ASP A 82 -1.93 6.27 -3.89
CA ASP A 82 -3.21 6.91 -4.16
C ASP A 82 -3.10 7.83 -5.38
N GLY A 83 -2.54 7.29 -6.46
CA GLY A 83 -2.47 7.96 -7.75
C GLY A 83 -3.79 7.88 -8.52
N TYR A 84 -3.73 7.96 -9.86
CA TYR A 84 -4.90 7.82 -10.73
C TYR A 84 -5.56 6.45 -10.52
N ASP A 85 -4.75 5.40 -10.40
CA ASP A 85 -5.17 4.05 -10.04
C ASP A 85 -4.54 3.65 -8.71
N LEU A 86 -5.31 3.00 -7.85
CA LEU A 86 -4.81 2.45 -6.61
C LEU A 86 -3.99 1.20 -6.90
N LEU A 87 -2.68 1.30 -6.76
CA LEU A 87 -1.77 0.16 -6.77
C LEU A 87 -1.52 -0.28 -5.33
N VAL A 88 -1.65 -1.56 -5.08
CA VAL A 88 -1.29 -2.18 -3.80
C VAL A 88 -0.34 -3.32 -4.08
N THR A 89 0.76 -3.37 -3.33
CA THR A 89 1.70 -4.49 -3.34
C THR A 89 1.92 -4.99 -1.93
N ALA A 90 2.30 -6.25 -1.78
CA ALA A 90 2.61 -6.83 -0.47
C ALA A 90 3.76 -7.84 -0.56
N THR A 91 4.50 -7.97 0.55
CA THR A 91 5.52 -8.99 0.73
C THR A 91 5.54 -9.49 2.16
N ASP A 92 5.92 -10.74 2.36
CA ASP A 92 6.22 -11.36 3.65
C ASP A 92 7.73 -11.57 3.85
N ASP A 93 8.53 -11.30 2.81
CA ASP A 93 10.00 -11.34 2.84
C ASP A 93 10.57 -9.99 2.39
N PRO A 94 10.80 -9.07 3.33
CA PRO A 94 11.32 -7.75 3.02
C PRO A 94 12.84 -7.74 2.90
N ASP A 95 13.52 -8.88 3.10
CA ASP A 95 14.97 -8.93 3.08
C ASP A 95 15.49 -8.64 1.66
N PRO A 96 16.15 -7.49 1.46
CA PRO A 96 16.57 -7.09 0.13
C PRO A 96 17.75 -7.94 -0.36
N VAL A 97 17.80 -8.19 -1.65
CA VAL A 97 18.94 -8.81 -2.30
C VAL A 97 19.78 -7.76 -3.04
N GLY A 98 21.07 -8.04 -3.23
CA GLY A 98 21.95 -7.15 -3.99
C GLY A 98 21.74 -7.28 -5.51
N LEU A 99 22.14 -6.26 -6.31
CA LEU A 99 22.03 -6.27 -7.77
C LEU A 99 22.60 -7.53 -8.43
N GLY A 100 23.74 -8.01 -7.95
CA GLY A 100 24.37 -9.22 -8.49
C GLY A 100 23.50 -10.47 -8.37
N SER A 101 22.61 -10.54 -7.36
CA SER A 101 21.70 -11.67 -7.15
C SER A 101 20.57 -11.69 -8.18
N ILE A 102 20.22 -10.54 -8.74
CA ILE A 102 19.21 -10.40 -9.80
C ILE A 102 19.84 -10.23 -11.20
N GLY A 103 21.16 -10.44 -11.30
CA GLY A 103 21.89 -10.39 -12.57
C GLY A 103 22.09 -8.98 -13.15
N LEU A 104 21.96 -7.92 -12.33
CA LEU A 104 22.14 -6.52 -12.74
C LEU A 104 23.44 -5.93 -12.21
N THR A 105 23.89 -4.90 -12.91
CA THR A 105 24.99 -4.02 -12.52
C THR A 105 24.50 -2.59 -12.33
N GLU A 106 25.27 -1.79 -11.59
CA GLU A 106 24.99 -0.36 -11.44
C GLU A 106 24.99 0.38 -12.80
N GLU A 107 25.93 0.03 -13.70
CA GLU A 107 26.03 0.62 -15.04
C GLU A 107 24.74 0.39 -15.85
N GLN A 108 24.19 -0.82 -15.80
CA GLN A 108 22.91 -1.14 -16.47
C GLN A 108 21.72 -0.34 -15.91
N LEU A 109 21.68 -0.09 -14.60
CA LEU A 109 20.64 0.77 -14.02
C LEU A 109 20.78 2.22 -14.45
N ILE A 110 22.02 2.73 -14.56
CA ILE A 110 22.29 4.08 -15.06
C ILE A 110 21.85 4.20 -16.51
N ASP A 111 22.19 3.23 -17.36
CA ASP A 111 21.79 3.22 -18.77
C ASP A 111 20.26 3.24 -18.92
N LEU A 112 19.54 2.42 -18.12
CA LEU A 112 18.07 2.39 -18.11
C LEU A 112 17.46 3.72 -17.68
N ASP A 113 18.09 4.39 -16.70
CA ASP A 113 17.66 5.69 -16.20
C ASP A 113 17.88 6.81 -17.25
N GLU A 114 19.04 6.80 -17.92
CA GLU A 114 19.34 7.75 -18.99
C GLU A 114 18.42 7.57 -20.21
N GLU A 115 18.14 6.33 -20.60
CA GLU A 115 17.21 6.03 -21.69
C GLU A 115 15.76 6.39 -21.32
N ASN A 116 15.37 6.19 -20.07
CA ASN A 116 14.04 6.44 -19.50
C ASN A 116 12.89 6.01 -20.44
N SER A 117 13.00 4.81 -20.99
CA SER A 117 12.05 4.28 -21.96
C SER A 117 11.14 3.22 -21.34
N ILE A 118 9.84 3.34 -21.57
CA ILE A 118 8.84 2.33 -21.19
C ILE A 118 9.00 1.00 -21.94
N ASP A 119 9.81 0.98 -23.02
CA ASP A 119 10.12 -0.24 -23.77
C ASP A 119 11.28 -1.01 -23.13
N ASN A 120 11.97 -0.41 -22.16
CA ASN A 120 13.06 -1.05 -21.43
C ASN A 120 12.54 -2.16 -20.51
N PHE A 121 13.35 -3.19 -20.36
CA PHE A 121 13.07 -4.30 -19.44
C PHE A 121 14.37 -4.92 -18.94
N ILE A 122 14.25 -5.68 -17.88
CA ILE A 122 15.29 -6.55 -17.33
C ILE A 122 14.79 -7.99 -17.30
N ALA A 123 15.71 -8.94 -17.29
CA ALA A 123 15.40 -10.35 -17.08
C ALA A 123 15.97 -10.82 -15.74
N VAL A 124 15.11 -11.30 -14.85
CA VAL A 124 15.50 -11.85 -13.55
C VAL A 124 14.96 -13.27 -13.44
N ASP A 125 15.86 -14.24 -13.22
CA ASP A 125 15.53 -15.67 -13.17
C ASP A 125 14.74 -16.20 -14.37
N GLY A 126 14.96 -15.59 -15.55
CA GLY A 126 14.29 -15.95 -16.81
C GLY A 126 12.90 -15.32 -16.99
N GLU A 127 12.42 -14.54 -16.04
CA GLU A 127 11.20 -13.75 -16.13
C GLU A 127 11.50 -12.32 -16.58
N ARG A 128 10.60 -11.75 -17.37
CA ARG A 128 10.71 -10.37 -17.87
C ARG A 128 10.04 -9.40 -16.91
N TYR A 129 10.77 -8.34 -16.57
CA TYR A 129 10.29 -7.21 -15.76
C TYR A 129 10.41 -5.93 -16.59
N ASP A 130 9.28 -5.33 -16.91
CA ASP A 130 9.21 -4.09 -17.70
C ASP A 130 9.49 -2.88 -16.81
N TYR A 131 10.35 -1.99 -17.27
CA TYR A 131 10.66 -0.73 -16.58
C TYR A 131 9.39 0.14 -16.45
N ARG A 132 9.18 0.72 -15.28
CA ARG A 132 8.05 1.61 -15.00
C ARG A 132 8.48 3.04 -14.80
N ASN A 133 9.36 3.26 -13.86
CA ASN A 133 9.91 4.58 -13.54
C ASN A 133 11.20 4.45 -12.74
N SER A 134 11.92 5.59 -12.66
CA SER A 134 12.92 5.83 -11.64
C SER A 134 12.78 7.26 -11.13
N SER A 135 13.10 7.50 -9.87
CA SER A 135 13.01 8.83 -9.29
C SER A 135 13.76 8.99 -7.97
N GLU A 136 14.13 10.23 -7.66
CA GLU A 136 14.49 10.63 -6.31
C GLU A 136 13.25 10.65 -5.42
N VAL A 137 13.37 10.08 -4.23
CA VAL A 137 12.27 9.88 -3.29
C VAL A 137 12.70 10.34 -1.90
N ALA A 138 11.79 10.95 -1.17
CA ALA A 138 11.94 11.24 0.25
C ALA A 138 11.14 10.21 1.08
N PHE A 139 11.83 9.48 1.95
CA PHE A 139 11.25 8.54 2.92
C PHE A 139 11.02 9.21 4.25
N TYR A 140 9.84 9.03 4.83
CA TYR A 140 9.43 9.58 6.13
C TYR A 140 9.07 8.44 7.08
N GLN A 141 9.97 8.14 8.00
CA GLN A 141 9.73 7.11 9.02
C GLN A 141 8.52 7.48 9.89
N ASP A 142 7.62 6.52 10.12
CA ASP A 142 6.37 6.71 10.88
C ASP A 142 5.53 7.91 10.37
N ASN A 143 5.66 8.22 9.07
CA ASN A 143 5.01 9.35 8.38
C ASN A 143 5.30 10.70 9.07
N ARG A 144 6.51 10.91 9.62
CA ARG A 144 6.89 12.07 10.43
C ARG A 144 8.31 12.53 10.12
N GLY A 145 8.62 13.75 10.63
CA GLY A 145 9.99 14.29 10.63
C GLY A 145 10.44 14.77 9.26
N GLU A 146 11.76 14.81 9.09
CA GLU A 146 12.42 15.17 7.84
C GLU A 146 12.57 13.94 6.95
N GLY A 147 12.39 14.13 5.63
CA GLY A 147 12.55 13.06 4.66
C GLY A 147 14.01 12.66 4.48
N GLN A 148 14.27 11.37 4.40
CA GLN A 148 15.58 10.81 4.04
C GLN A 148 15.56 10.51 2.52
N GLY A 149 16.56 10.99 1.80
CA GLY A 149 16.67 10.81 0.36
C GLY A 149 17.08 9.39 -0.01
N LEU A 150 16.43 8.84 -1.02
CA LEU A 150 16.83 7.63 -1.72
C LEU A 150 16.49 7.77 -3.20
N TYR A 151 17.04 6.89 -4.02
CA TYR A 151 16.65 6.73 -5.42
C TYR A 151 15.98 5.37 -5.62
N LEU A 152 14.90 5.31 -6.37
CA LEU A 152 14.13 4.10 -6.67
C LEU A 152 14.07 3.84 -8.17
N TRP A 153 14.09 2.56 -8.54
CA TRP A 153 13.77 2.02 -9.87
C TRP A 153 12.70 0.95 -9.68
N ASP A 154 11.59 1.07 -10.40
CA ASP A 154 10.49 0.13 -10.35
C ASP A 154 10.32 -0.61 -11.66
N PHE A 155 10.17 -1.93 -11.56
CA PHE A 155 9.94 -2.84 -12.67
C PHE A 155 8.76 -3.74 -12.36
N LEU A 156 7.84 -3.90 -13.31
CA LEU A 156 6.70 -4.77 -13.16
C LEU A 156 6.87 -6.00 -14.04
N ARG A 157 6.68 -7.20 -13.48
CA ARG A 157 6.70 -8.44 -14.25
C ARG A 157 5.67 -8.37 -15.38
N GLU A 158 5.96 -9.01 -16.52
CA GLU A 158 5.16 -8.92 -17.75
C GLU A 158 3.68 -9.28 -17.53
N ASP A 159 3.39 -10.22 -16.62
CA ASP A 159 2.01 -10.59 -16.26
C ASP A 159 1.31 -9.57 -15.37
N GLY A 160 2.03 -8.59 -14.83
CA GLY A 160 1.51 -7.56 -13.93
C GLY A 160 1.31 -8.01 -12.48
N GLU A 161 1.77 -9.20 -12.10
CA GLU A 161 1.48 -9.79 -10.78
C GLU A 161 2.59 -9.56 -9.75
N ARG A 162 3.79 -9.11 -10.18
CA ARG A 162 4.93 -8.92 -9.28
C ARG A 162 5.70 -7.66 -9.59
N LEU A 163 5.98 -6.86 -8.56
CA LEU A 163 6.82 -5.68 -8.61
C LEU A 163 8.23 -6.02 -8.11
N LEU A 164 9.24 -5.50 -8.81
CA LEU A 164 10.62 -5.43 -8.35
C LEU A 164 10.98 -3.97 -8.15
N SER A 165 11.29 -3.58 -6.92
CA SER A 165 11.77 -2.24 -6.57
C SER A 165 13.24 -2.31 -6.19
N ILE A 166 14.07 -1.48 -6.82
CA ILE A 166 15.49 -1.36 -6.50
C ILE A 166 15.68 0.00 -5.83
N SER A 167 16.23 0.00 -4.62
CA SER A 167 16.50 1.22 -3.87
C SER A 167 17.99 1.49 -3.70
N LYS A 168 18.35 2.78 -3.67
CA LYS A 168 19.69 3.26 -3.40
C LYS A 168 19.65 4.38 -2.37
N TRP A 169 20.06 4.07 -1.17
CA TRP A 169 20.26 5.04 -0.11
C TRP A 169 21.68 5.61 -0.14
N GLU A 170 21.85 6.85 0.30
CA GLU A 170 23.19 7.43 0.42
C GLU A 170 24.08 6.57 1.34
N GLY A 171 25.24 6.20 0.84
CA GLY A 171 26.23 5.42 1.60
C GLY A 171 25.88 3.94 1.82
N ARG A 172 24.76 3.44 1.29
CA ARG A 172 24.37 2.01 1.37
C ARG A 172 24.53 1.30 0.03
N PRO A 173 24.63 -0.04 0.02
CA PRO A 173 24.54 -0.80 -1.23
C PRO A 173 23.16 -0.61 -1.90
N PHE A 174 23.03 -1.05 -3.15
CA PHE A 174 21.72 -1.22 -3.78
C PHE A 174 20.98 -2.38 -3.13
N GLU A 175 19.69 -2.20 -2.96
CA GLU A 175 18.77 -3.15 -2.34
C GLU A 175 17.61 -3.41 -3.29
N ALA A 176 17.41 -4.67 -3.69
CA ALA A 176 16.31 -5.09 -4.57
C ALA A 176 15.29 -5.90 -3.77
N THR A 177 14.02 -5.52 -3.84
CA THR A 177 12.91 -6.16 -3.11
C THR A 177 11.81 -6.56 -4.08
N PHE A 178 11.22 -7.73 -3.87
CA PHE A 178 10.09 -8.23 -4.64
C PHE A 178 8.81 -8.14 -3.82
N SER A 179 7.71 -7.73 -4.48
CA SER A 179 6.39 -7.65 -3.86
C SER A 179 5.32 -8.16 -4.82
N GLU A 180 4.34 -8.89 -4.32
CA GLU A 180 3.19 -9.34 -5.10
C GLU A 180 2.18 -8.20 -5.28
N VAL A 181 1.62 -8.04 -6.47
CA VAL A 181 0.56 -7.08 -6.75
C VAL A 181 -0.76 -7.63 -6.23
N ILE A 182 -1.39 -6.89 -5.34
CA ILE A 182 -2.62 -7.31 -4.66
C ILE A 182 -3.81 -6.50 -5.20
N ALA A 183 -4.89 -7.19 -5.56
CA ALA A 183 -6.12 -6.53 -5.93
C ALA A 183 -6.66 -5.72 -4.71
N PRO A 184 -6.97 -4.42 -4.85
CA PRO A 184 -7.37 -3.59 -3.71
C PRO A 184 -8.62 -4.10 -2.96
N ASP A 185 -9.52 -4.78 -3.62
CA ASP A 185 -10.73 -5.39 -3.06
C ASP A 185 -10.45 -6.71 -2.30
N SER A 186 -9.24 -7.25 -2.44
CA SER A 186 -8.75 -8.39 -1.65
C SER A 186 -8.27 -7.99 -0.25
N ILE A 187 -8.24 -6.69 0.06
CA ILE A 187 -7.89 -6.17 1.38
C ILE A 187 -9.16 -5.68 2.08
N LYS A 188 -9.40 -6.16 3.29
CA LYS A 188 -10.49 -5.70 4.15
C LYS A 188 -9.93 -5.01 5.37
N LEU A 189 -10.37 -3.79 5.63
CA LEU A 189 -9.93 -2.96 6.73
C LEU A 189 -10.97 -2.95 7.85
N TYR A 190 -10.53 -3.27 9.06
CA TYR A 190 -11.31 -3.23 10.28
C TYR A 190 -10.75 -2.12 11.18
N LYS A 191 -11.58 -1.14 11.51
CA LYS A 191 -11.15 0.01 12.33
C LYS A 191 -10.88 -0.41 13.76
N GLY A 192 -9.68 -0.13 14.26
CA GLY A 192 -9.30 -0.35 15.64
C GLY A 192 -10.14 0.52 16.59
N GLU A 193 -10.48 0.01 17.77
CA GLU A 193 -11.13 0.80 18.81
C GLU A 193 -10.19 1.94 19.25
N ARG A 194 -10.62 3.18 19.04
CA ARG A 194 -9.92 4.34 19.59
C ARG A 194 -10.14 4.39 21.08
N THR A 195 -9.22 3.86 21.86
CA THR A 195 -9.18 4.19 23.29
C THR A 195 -8.88 5.69 23.41
N HIS A 196 -9.92 6.49 23.68
CA HIS A 196 -9.71 7.87 24.07
C HIS A 196 -8.83 7.89 25.33
N PRO A 197 -7.64 8.54 25.32
CA PRO A 197 -6.88 8.76 26.54
C PRO A 197 -7.65 9.78 27.38
N GLY A 198 -8.61 9.33 28.19
CA GLY A 198 -9.43 10.24 28.99
C GLY A 198 -10.61 9.61 29.72
N SER A 199 -11.04 8.41 29.45
CA SER A 199 -12.09 7.77 30.25
C SER A 199 -11.53 7.21 31.55
N ARG A 200 -11.26 8.07 32.53
CA ARG A 200 -11.15 7.64 33.93
C ARG A 200 -12.49 6.96 34.31
N ARG A 201 -12.46 5.65 34.54
CA ARG A 201 -13.60 4.98 35.20
C ARG A 201 -13.84 5.69 36.55
N PRO A 202 -15.06 6.11 36.87
CA PRO A 202 -15.36 6.55 38.23
C PRO A 202 -15.21 5.35 39.19
N LYS A 203 -14.62 5.63 40.35
CA LYS A 203 -14.49 4.64 41.45
C LYS A 203 -15.86 4.36 42.06
#